data_7c8e7d34d7c26d95718fff380a2973e2
#
_entry.id   7c8e7d34d7c26d95718fff380a2973e2
#
_cell.length_a   1.000
_cell.length_b   1.000
_cell.length_c   1.000
_cell.angle_alpha   90.00
_cell.angle_beta   90.00
_cell.angle_gamma   90.00
#
_symmetry.space_group_name_H-M   'P 1'
#
loop_
_entity.id
_entity.type
_entity.pdbx_description
1 polymer ?
#
loop_
_entity_poly.entity_id
_entity_poly.type
_entity_poly.pdbx_seq_one_letter_code
_entity_poly.pdbx_strand_id
1 'polypeptide(L)'
;MHKAVRIIVISLVAALLVGCSATRPCPSVGMQANQAVKQPPTASVRLNYLYLTLDADTFEAISESAFMRDQFCRFGQSTATVVRRQGWSATYLLGENTCVELLAPGGPEANIEGNGGICFSTVNTGDINVIYDNLRNRLGPDVRKGTRTFNTGEKNVPWFSYVSSHGGRETPPLLTWVTEQDASFRDALGYRSSHQTTPPGVEAAATAQDKTESDMRLLRDITGVTLVLTEAELDRLAAELSAYGYTRGQAGELTVFSGPEFEVRVAISDVPEYRIRSLSCALTGELSVPAQIEFGGKATLALTENAAATWTFGAKPQQLARN
;
A
#
# COMPACT_ATOMS: atom_id res chain seq x y z
N MET A 1 -5.86 -48.19 30.93
CA MET A 1 -4.61 -48.89 30.60
C MET A 1 -3.58 -47.84 30.23
N HIS A 2 -2.65 -47.58 31.15
CA HIS A 2 -1.55 -46.62 31.00
C HIS A 2 -0.40 -47.24 30.20
N LYS A 3 0.19 -46.51 29.28
CA LYS A 3 1.57 -46.76 28.85
C LYS A 3 2.32 -45.44 28.77
N ALA A 4 3.17 -45.24 29.76
CA ALA A 4 4.21 -44.23 29.80
C ALA A 4 5.34 -44.62 28.83
N VAL A 5 5.90 -43.66 28.11
CA VAL A 5 7.18 -43.84 27.39
C VAL A 5 8.18 -42.83 27.98
N ARG A 6 9.31 -43.41 28.37
CA ARG A 6 10.43 -42.80 29.09
C ARG A 6 11.30 -41.97 28.16
N ILE A 7 11.72 -40.83 28.70
CA ILE A 7 12.80 -39.99 28.23
C ILE A 7 14.14 -40.67 28.55
N ILE A 8 15.04 -40.75 27.56
CA ILE A 8 16.45 -41.09 27.78
C ILE A 8 17.28 -39.87 27.41
N VAL A 9 17.86 -39.28 28.45
CA VAL A 9 18.95 -38.27 28.39
C VAL A 9 20.26 -39.07 28.31
N ILE A 10 21.07 -38.78 27.31
CA ILE A 10 22.48 -39.23 27.31
C ILE A 10 23.36 -37.99 27.27
N SER A 11 23.94 -37.70 28.43
CA SER A 11 25.11 -36.84 28.61
C SER A 11 26.35 -37.63 28.25
N LEU A 12 27.26 -37.06 27.48
CA LEU A 12 28.64 -37.54 27.44
C LEU A 12 29.59 -36.35 27.59
N VAL A 13 30.36 -36.41 28.63
CA VAL A 13 31.37 -35.46 29.10
C VAL A 13 32.78 -36.05 28.85
N ALA A 14 33.71 -35.17 28.54
CA ALA A 14 35.18 -35.26 28.77
C ALA A 14 36.00 -36.14 27.79
N ALA A 15 37.23 -35.88 27.51
CA ALA A 15 38.31 -35.13 28.12
C ALA A 15 39.52 -35.05 27.19
N LEU A 16 40.29 -33.97 27.30
CA LEU A 16 41.74 -33.85 27.49
C LEU A 16 42.72 -34.63 26.56
N LEU A 17 43.62 -33.91 25.89
CA LEU A 17 45.05 -33.76 26.31
C LEU A 17 45.88 -33.13 25.18
N VAL A 18 46.50 -31.99 25.47
CA VAL A 18 47.95 -31.70 25.52
C VAL A 18 48.83 -32.31 24.42
N GLY A 19 49.48 -31.46 23.66
CA GLY A 19 50.67 -31.87 22.95
C GLY A 19 51.23 -30.91 21.89
N CYS A 20 52.29 -30.23 22.26
CA CYS A 20 53.44 -29.80 21.48
C CYS A 20 53.34 -28.64 20.48
N SER A 21 54.05 -27.62 20.88
CA SER A 21 54.63 -26.52 20.13
C SER A 21 55.34 -26.98 18.84
N ALA A 22 54.93 -26.43 17.73
CA ALA A 22 55.78 -26.27 16.55
C ALA A 22 55.46 -24.91 15.96
N THR A 23 56.34 -23.96 16.11
CA THR A 23 56.37 -22.65 15.50
C THR A 23 56.46 -22.81 13.98
N ARG A 24 55.33 -22.67 13.26
CA ARG A 24 55.31 -22.44 11.82
C ARG A 24 55.11 -20.94 11.56
N PRO A 25 55.87 -20.34 10.64
CA PRO A 25 55.66 -18.95 10.27
C PRO A 25 54.25 -18.76 9.68
N CYS A 26 53.49 -17.78 10.21
CA CYS A 26 52.23 -17.36 9.64
C CYS A 26 52.43 -16.96 8.20
N PRO A 27 51.65 -17.51 7.25
CA PRO A 27 51.53 -16.91 5.93
C PRO A 27 50.85 -15.54 6.11
N SER A 28 51.48 -14.51 5.56
CA SER A 28 50.88 -13.18 5.44
C SER A 28 49.52 -13.32 4.73
N VAL A 29 48.44 -13.11 5.52
CA VAL A 29 47.08 -12.98 4.96
C VAL A 29 47.09 -11.73 4.11
N GLY A 30 47.18 -11.94 2.81
CA GLY A 30 46.93 -10.88 1.86
C GLY A 30 45.55 -10.27 2.17
N MET A 31 45.53 -8.98 2.46
CA MET A 31 44.32 -8.20 2.56
C MET A 31 43.57 -8.39 1.22
N GLN A 32 42.59 -9.32 1.25
CA GLN A 32 41.59 -9.33 0.17
C GLN A 32 40.92 -7.96 0.18
N ALA A 33 41.15 -7.24 -0.90
CA ALA A 33 40.44 -5.99 -1.16
C ALA A 33 38.96 -6.26 -0.91
N ASN A 34 38.37 -5.51 0.02
CA ASN A 34 36.93 -5.47 0.25
C ASN A 34 36.26 -5.30 -1.11
N GLN A 35 35.74 -6.39 -1.66
CA GLN A 35 34.79 -6.27 -2.75
C GLN A 35 33.63 -5.50 -2.15
N ALA A 36 33.51 -4.24 -2.53
CA ALA A 36 32.35 -3.42 -2.19
C ALA A 36 31.13 -4.24 -2.58
N VAL A 37 30.36 -4.67 -1.58
CA VAL A 37 29.09 -5.36 -1.81
C VAL A 37 28.28 -4.40 -2.66
N LYS A 38 28.13 -4.72 -3.95
CA LYS A 38 27.38 -3.92 -4.88
C LYS A 38 25.95 -3.85 -4.32
N GLN A 39 25.56 -2.71 -3.78
CA GLN A 39 24.19 -2.52 -3.31
C GLN A 39 23.27 -2.90 -4.47
N PRO A 40 22.23 -3.71 -4.20
CA PRO A 40 21.25 -4.04 -5.23
C PRO A 40 20.69 -2.73 -5.81
N PRO A 41 20.41 -2.69 -7.12
CA PRO A 41 19.85 -1.52 -7.74
C PRO A 41 18.56 -1.13 -6.99
N THR A 42 18.46 0.14 -6.63
CA THR A 42 17.31 0.69 -5.93
C THR A 42 16.29 1.15 -6.96
N ALA A 43 15.17 0.47 -7.04
CA ALA A 43 14.02 0.96 -7.78
C ALA A 43 13.30 2.04 -6.98
N SER A 44 12.75 3.03 -7.65
CA SER A 44 11.94 4.08 -7.03
C SER A 44 10.47 3.86 -7.35
N VAL A 45 9.63 3.93 -6.32
CA VAL A 45 8.19 3.86 -6.47
C VAL A 45 7.54 5.09 -5.83
N ARG A 46 6.32 5.39 -6.28
CA ARG A 46 5.43 6.37 -5.68
C ARG A 46 4.07 5.75 -5.43
N LEU A 47 3.29 6.36 -4.54
CA LEU A 47 1.90 5.97 -4.37
C LEU A 47 1.15 6.15 -5.69
N ASN A 48 0.36 5.15 -6.06
CA ASN A 48 -0.57 5.21 -7.17
C ASN A 48 -1.99 5.36 -6.65
N TYR A 49 -2.49 4.34 -5.95
CA TYR A 49 -3.78 4.41 -5.29
C TYR A 49 -3.84 3.54 -4.04
N LEU A 50 -4.84 3.81 -3.21
CA LEU A 50 -5.22 2.97 -2.07
C LEU A 50 -6.65 2.50 -2.31
N TYR A 51 -6.98 1.31 -1.80
CA TYR A 51 -8.38 0.94 -1.62
C TYR A 51 -8.68 0.58 -0.18
N LEU A 52 -9.92 0.80 0.22
CA LEU A 52 -10.41 0.52 1.56
C LEU A 52 -11.86 0.06 1.49
N THR A 53 -12.18 -1.06 2.14
CA THR A 53 -13.55 -1.52 2.32
C THR A 53 -14.14 -0.90 3.59
N LEU A 54 -15.20 -0.14 3.43
CA LEU A 54 -15.92 0.55 4.49
C LEU A 54 -17.13 -0.27 4.94
N ASP A 55 -17.70 0.06 6.10
CA ASP A 55 -19.06 -0.35 6.42
C ASP A 55 -20.08 0.37 5.52
N ALA A 56 -21.30 -0.16 5.44
CA ALA A 56 -22.31 0.31 4.50
C ALA A 56 -22.69 1.78 4.75
N ASP A 57 -22.90 2.16 5.99
CA ASP A 57 -23.37 3.51 6.36
C ASP A 57 -22.30 4.56 6.04
N THR A 58 -21.04 4.24 6.31
CA THR A 58 -19.90 5.13 6.02
C THR A 58 -19.67 5.23 4.50
N PHE A 59 -19.76 4.11 3.77
CA PHE A 59 -19.63 4.11 2.32
C PHE A 59 -20.73 4.96 1.66
N GLU A 60 -21.98 4.79 2.07
CA GLU A 60 -23.12 5.56 1.55
C GLU A 60 -22.98 7.05 1.86
N ALA A 61 -22.64 7.39 3.13
CA ALA A 61 -22.47 8.78 3.55
C ALA A 61 -21.39 9.54 2.75
N ILE A 62 -20.29 8.86 2.40
CA ILE A 62 -19.24 9.45 1.56
C ILE A 62 -19.69 9.54 0.09
N SER A 63 -20.31 8.46 -0.42
CA SER A 63 -20.70 8.33 -1.82
C SER A 63 -21.80 9.32 -2.21
N GLU A 64 -22.67 9.70 -1.28
CA GLU A 64 -23.75 10.66 -1.46
C GLU A 64 -23.37 12.10 -1.05
N SER A 65 -22.19 12.31 -0.47
CA SER A 65 -21.76 13.61 0.02
C SER A 65 -21.58 14.62 -1.11
N ALA A 66 -22.39 15.68 -1.09
CA ALA A 66 -22.22 16.83 -2.00
C ALA A 66 -20.87 17.52 -1.77
N PHE A 67 -20.39 17.62 -0.51
CA PHE A 67 -19.09 18.20 -0.22
C PHE A 67 -17.95 17.42 -0.89
N MET A 68 -17.96 16.08 -0.79
CA MET A 68 -16.94 15.24 -1.41
C MET A 68 -16.92 15.40 -2.93
N ARG A 69 -18.09 15.40 -3.56
CA ARG A 69 -18.26 15.49 -5.01
C ARG A 69 -18.00 16.89 -5.56
N ASP A 70 -18.50 17.93 -4.87
CA ASP A 70 -18.54 19.27 -5.44
C ASP A 70 -17.38 20.15 -4.99
N GLN A 71 -16.72 19.83 -3.86
CA GLN A 71 -15.69 20.66 -3.25
C GLN A 71 -14.38 19.94 -2.96
N PHE A 72 -14.44 18.70 -2.41
CA PHE A 72 -13.23 18.06 -1.89
C PHE A 72 -12.33 17.49 -2.99
N CYS A 73 -12.88 16.68 -3.90
CA CYS A 73 -12.06 16.00 -4.91
C CYS A 73 -12.81 15.80 -6.23
N ARG A 74 -12.08 15.41 -7.27
CA ARG A 74 -12.73 14.83 -8.45
C ARG A 74 -13.31 13.49 -8.04
N PHE A 75 -14.56 13.27 -8.37
CA PHE A 75 -15.34 12.17 -7.83
C PHE A 75 -15.85 11.26 -8.95
N GLY A 76 -15.55 9.98 -8.84
CA GLY A 76 -16.03 8.97 -9.78
C GLY A 76 -16.77 7.86 -9.05
N GLN A 77 -17.86 7.37 -9.63
CA GLN A 77 -18.58 6.20 -9.13
C GLN A 77 -18.59 5.13 -10.21
N SER A 78 -18.35 3.89 -9.81
CA SER A 78 -18.49 2.74 -10.68
C SER A 78 -19.34 1.69 -10.00
N THR A 79 -20.41 1.30 -10.67
CA THR A 79 -21.16 0.09 -10.34
C THR A 79 -20.77 -0.96 -11.37
N ALA A 80 -19.82 -1.80 -11.03
CA ALA A 80 -19.40 -2.82 -11.97
C ALA A 80 -20.39 -3.98 -11.98
N THR A 81 -21.21 -4.02 -13.01
CA THR A 81 -21.88 -5.25 -13.43
C THR A 81 -20.91 -6.02 -14.33
N VAL A 82 -19.77 -6.43 -13.81
CA VAL A 82 -18.91 -7.38 -14.53
C VAL A 82 -19.56 -8.74 -14.38
N VAL A 83 -19.72 -9.46 -15.50
CA VAL A 83 -20.38 -10.76 -15.67
C VAL A 83 -19.96 -11.88 -14.68
N ARG A 84 -18.97 -11.62 -13.81
CA ARG A 84 -18.51 -12.49 -12.72
C ARG A 84 -18.47 -11.83 -11.32
N ARG A 85 -18.87 -10.56 -11.18
CA ARG A 85 -18.84 -9.81 -9.90
C ARG A 85 -20.15 -9.06 -9.72
N GLN A 86 -21.24 -9.78 -9.45
CA GLN A 86 -22.50 -9.15 -9.08
C GLN A 86 -22.36 -8.44 -7.73
N GLY A 87 -22.74 -7.17 -7.67
CA GLY A 87 -22.90 -6.43 -6.40
C GLY A 87 -21.63 -5.71 -5.90
N TRP A 88 -20.70 -5.35 -6.77
CA TRP A 88 -19.55 -4.54 -6.40
C TRP A 88 -19.83 -3.06 -6.68
N SER A 89 -19.73 -2.23 -5.65
CA SER A 89 -19.83 -0.77 -5.76
C SER A 89 -18.55 -0.13 -5.27
N ALA A 90 -18.02 0.81 -6.02
CA ALA A 90 -16.85 1.58 -5.66
C ALA A 90 -17.06 3.07 -5.88
N THR A 91 -16.47 3.87 -5.03
CA THR A 91 -16.35 5.31 -5.14
C THR A 91 -14.88 5.68 -5.25
N TYR A 92 -14.53 6.46 -6.26
CA TYR A 92 -13.17 6.90 -6.53
C TYR A 92 -13.03 8.38 -6.21
N LEU A 93 -12.02 8.70 -5.43
CA LEU A 93 -11.66 10.05 -5.01
C LEU A 93 -10.31 10.36 -5.61
N LEU A 94 -10.29 11.25 -6.60
CA LEU A 94 -9.12 11.51 -7.42
C LEU A 94 -8.44 12.79 -6.99
N GLY A 95 -7.16 12.70 -6.61
CA GLY A 95 -6.22 13.80 -6.51
C GLY A 95 -5.57 14.10 -7.86
N GLU A 96 -4.47 14.85 -7.85
CA GLU A 96 -3.70 15.14 -9.07
C GLU A 96 -2.94 13.90 -9.55
N ASN A 97 -2.28 13.18 -8.63
CA ASN A 97 -1.43 12.02 -8.92
C ASN A 97 -1.85 10.75 -8.17
N THR A 98 -2.73 10.85 -7.20
CA THR A 98 -3.14 9.75 -6.33
C THR A 98 -4.65 9.56 -6.35
N CYS A 99 -5.10 8.34 -6.01
CA CYS A 99 -6.50 7.99 -5.97
C CYS A 99 -6.80 7.18 -4.70
N VAL A 100 -8.01 7.35 -4.16
CA VAL A 100 -8.58 6.46 -3.14
C VAL A 100 -9.80 5.77 -3.73
N GLU A 101 -9.81 4.45 -3.70
CA GLU A 101 -10.94 3.62 -4.06
C GLU A 101 -11.63 3.14 -2.79
N LEU A 102 -12.83 3.60 -2.55
CA LEU A 102 -13.67 3.15 -1.45
C LEU A 102 -14.60 2.05 -1.94
N LEU A 103 -14.62 0.93 -1.25
CA LEU A 103 -15.41 -0.24 -1.59
C LEU A 103 -16.57 -0.40 -0.61
N ALA A 104 -17.77 -0.67 -1.14
CA ALA A 104 -18.88 -1.13 -0.33
C ALA A 104 -18.59 -2.53 0.24
N PRO A 105 -19.11 -2.86 1.44
CA PRO A 105 -18.96 -4.19 2.01
C PRO A 105 -19.76 -5.22 1.22
N GLY A 106 -19.32 -6.47 1.25
CA GLY A 106 -19.97 -7.57 0.52
C GLY A 106 -19.47 -7.70 -0.91
N GLY A 107 -20.11 -8.57 -1.67
CA GLY A 107 -19.68 -8.91 -3.04
C GLY A 107 -18.95 -10.25 -3.12
N PRO A 108 -18.67 -10.75 -4.34
CA PRO A 108 -18.23 -12.12 -4.57
C PRO A 108 -16.82 -12.45 -4.05
N GLU A 109 -15.98 -11.46 -3.77
CA GLU A 109 -14.66 -11.64 -3.15
C GLU A 109 -14.67 -11.20 -1.69
N ALA A 110 -15.89 -11.11 -1.07
CA ALA A 110 -16.10 -10.70 0.30
C ALA A 110 -15.21 -9.49 0.65
N ASN A 111 -15.55 -8.33 0.11
CA ASN A 111 -14.98 -7.08 0.60
C ASN A 111 -15.26 -7.01 2.10
N ILE A 112 -14.29 -7.42 2.90
CA ILE A 112 -14.39 -7.45 4.35
C ILE A 112 -14.12 -6.04 4.84
N GLU A 113 -15.03 -5.51 5.63
CA GLU A 113 -14.87 -4.21 6.28
C GLU A 113 -13.50 -4.11 6.97
N GLY A 114 -12.83 -2.98 6.78
CA GLY A 114 -11.53 -2.71 7.35
C GLY A 114 -10.35 -3.26 6.56
N ASN A 115 -10.59 -4.16 5.58
CA ASN A 115 -9.54 -4.59 4.67
C ASN A 115 -9.21 -3.49 3.66
N GLY A 116 -7.98 -3.49 3.18
CA GLY A 116 -7.52 -2.49 2.23
C GLY A 116 -6.27 -2.89 1.47
N GLY A 117 -5.79 -1.98 0.65
CA GLY A 117 -4.55 -2.20 -0.06
C GLY A 117 -3.88 -0.92 -0.55
N ILE A 118 -2.60 -1.03 -0.84
CA ILE A 118 -1.76 0.06 -1.30
C ILE A 118 -1.09 -0.35 -2.60
N CYS A 119 -1.41 0.36 -3.67
CA CYS A 119 -0.78 0.22 -4.97
C CYS A 119 0.30 1.27 -5.16
N PHE A 120 1.49 0.83 -5.45
CA PHE A 120 2.59 1.70 -5.87
C PHE A 120 2.78 1.61 -7.38
N SER A 121 3.34 2.64 -7.98
CA SER A 121 3.82 2.62 -9.38
C SER A 121 5.31 2.86 -9.43
N THR A 122 5.99 2.20 -10.36
CA THR A 122 7.39 2.49 -10.67
C THR A 122 7.54 3.90 -11.24
N VAL A 123 8.67 4.54 -10.94
CA VAL A 123 9.03 5.84 -11.51
C VAL A 123 9.63 5.67 -12.91
N ASN A 124 10.46 4.64 -13.09
CA ASN A 124 11.14 4.39 -14.36
C ASN A 124 10.64 3.09 -15.00
N THR A 125 10.64 3.06 -16.31
CA THR A 125 10.35 1.84 -17.08
C THR A 125 11.43 0.79 -16.83
N GLY A 126 10.99 -0.43 -16.52
CA GLY A 126 11.86 -1.57 -16.20
C GLY A 126 12.12 -1.78 -14.72
N ASP A 127 11.83 -0.81 -13.85
CA ASP A 127 11.99 -0.92 -12.40
C ASP A 127 11.16 -2.06 -11.80
N ILE A 128 10.07 -2.45 -12.45
CA ILE A 128 9.23 -3.58 -12.03
C ILE A 128 10.00 -4.90 -11.95
N ASN A 129 11.04 -5.08 -12.78
CA ASN A 129 11.89 -6.27 -12.76
C ASN A 129 12.82 -6.24 -11.54
N VAL A 130 13.40 -5.09 -11.25
CA VAL A 130 14.27 -4.88 -10.08
C VAL A 130 13.49 -5.14 -8.79
N ILE A 131 12.26 -4.61 -8.70
CA ILE A 131 11.37 -4.83 -7.56
C ILE A 131 11.02 -6.32 -7.42
N TYR A 132 10.67 -6.99 -8.52
CA TYR A 132 10.39 -8.42 -8.50
C TYR A 132 11.55 -9.24 -7.95
N ASP A 133 12.77 -8.99 -8.44
CA ASP A 133 13.96 -9.71 -8.01
C ASP A 133 14.28 -9.43 -6.54
N ASN A 134 14.16 -8.16 -6.10
CA ASN A 134 14.38 -7.78 -4.71
C ASN A 134 13.37 -8.42 -3.77
N LEU A 135 12.08 -8.41 -4.12
CA LEU A 135 11.03 -9.07 -3.34
C LEU A 135 11.23 -10.58 -3.29
N ARG A 136 11.50 -11.21 -4.42
CA ARG A 136 11.69 -12.65 -4.50
C ARG A 136 12.88 -13.13 -3.66
N ASN A 137 13.95 -12.35 -3.64
CA ASN A 137 15.12 -12.64 -2.80
C ASN A 137 14.83 -12.51 -1.31
N ARG A 138 13.88 -11.64 -0.90
CA ARG A 138 13.53 -11.41 0.51
C ARG A 138 12.40 -12.30 1.00
N LEU A 139 11.36 -12.49 0.19
CA LEU A 139 10.10 -13.14 0.57
C LEU A 139 9.90 -14.52 -0.07
N GLY A 140 10.82 -14.92 -0.95
CA GLY A 140 10.80 -16.27 -1.55
C GLY A 140 9.88 -16.43 -2.76
N PRO A 141 9.49 -17.69 -3.07
CA PRO A 141 8.84 -18.04 -4.35
C PRO A 141 7.39 -17.58 -4.49
N ASP A 142 6.75 -17.15 -3.40
CA ASP A 142 5.35 -16.72 -3.43
C ASP A 142 5.14 -15.35 -4.08
N VAL A 143 6.23 -14.62 -4.33
CA VAL A 143 6.17 -13.36 -5.08
C VAL A 143 5.74 -13.64 -6.51
N ARG A 144 4.69 -12.95 -6.94
CA ARG A 144 4.09 -13.09 -8.27
C ARG A 144 4.36 -11.86 -9.12
N LYS A 145 4.59 -12.10 -10.40
CA LYS A 145 4.65 -11.09 -11.43
C LYS A 145 3.72 -11.49 -12.57
N GLY A 146 3.01 -10.52 -13.11
CA GLY A 146 2.09 -10.75 -14.22
C GLY A 146 1.85 -9.48 -15.01
N THR A 147 1.04 -9.60 -16.07
CA THR A 147 0.59 -8.48 -16.88
C THR A 147 -0.93 -8.50 -16.95
N ARG A 148 -1.55 -7.34 -16.83
CA ARG A 148 -2.97 -7.15 -17.11
C ARG A 148 -3.15 -6.56 -18.50
N THR A 149 -4.20 -6.98 -19.16
CA THR A 149 -4.60 -6.46 -20.47
C THR A 149 -5.91 -5.70 -20.34
N PHE A 150 -6.09 -4.71 -21.19
CA PHE A 150 -7.30 -3.93 -21.34
C PHE A 150 -7.91 -4.18 -22.73
N ASN A 151 -9.20 -4.39 -22.78
CA ASN A 151 -9.92 -4.52 -24.04
C ASN A 151 -10.43 -3.15 -24.49
N THR A 152 -9.89 -2.64 -25.60
CA THR A 152 -10.29 -1.35 -26.17
C THR A 152 -11.61 -1.42 -26.96
N GLY A 153 -12.24 -2.59 -27.04
CA GLY A 153 -13.36 -2.87 -27.94
C GLY A 153 -12.91 -3.45 -29.29
N GLU A 154 -11.71 -3.11 -29.75
CA GLU A 154 -11.14 -3.61 -31.00
C GLU A 154 -10.10 -4.71 -30.76
N LYS A 155 -9.29 -4.55 -29.72
CA LYS A 155 -8.20 -5.46 -29.36
C LYS A 155 -7.88 -5.43 -27.87
N ASN A 156 -7.22 -6.50 -27.40
CA ASN A 156 -6.59 -6.51 -26.08
C ASN A 156 -5.21 -5.87 -26.18
N VAL A 157 -4.95 -4.85 -25.35
CA VAL A 157 -3.64 -4.20 -25.24
C VAL A 157 -3.06 -4.48 -23.83
N PRO A 158 -1.74 -4.65 -23.66
CA PRO A 158 -1.13 -4.69 -22.34
C PRO A 158 -1.47 -3.39 -21.61
N TRP A 159 -1.97 -3.51 -20.39
CA TRP A 159 -2.33 -2.33 -19.58
C TRP A 159 -1.21 -1.98 -18.62
N PHE A 160 -0.88 -2.91 -17.73
CA PHE A 160 0.23 -2.77 -16.81
C PHE A 160 0.81 -4.14 -16.41
N SER A 161 2.10 -4.13 -16.12
CA SER A 161 2.74 -5.22 -15.38
C SER A 161 2.59 -5.00 -13.88
N TYR A 162 2.50 -6.07 -13.10
CA TYR A 162 2.40 -5.97 -11.63
C TYR A 162 3.30 -6.98 -10.94
N VAL A 163 3.71 -6.62 -9.74
CA VAL A 163 4.39 -7.50 -8.79
C VAL A 163 3.66 -7.44 -7.46
N SER A 164 3.37 -8.60 -6.89
CA SER A 164 2.76 -8.76 -5.56
C SER A 164 3.50 -9.82 -4.78
N SER A 165 3.67 -9.59 -3.49
CA SER A 165 4.24 -10.56 -2.56
C SER A 165 3.24 -11.64 -2.13
N HIS A 166 1.96 -11.48 -2.49
CA HIS A 166 0.86 -12.39 -2.13
C HIS A 166 0.51 -13.28 -3.32
N GLY A 167 1.14 -14.44 -3.37
CA GLY A 167 0.84 -15.47 -4.37
C GLY A 167 -0.20 -16.49 -3.91
N GLY A 168 -0.74 -16.35 -2.70
CA GLY A 168 -1.69 -17.27 -2.09
C GLY A 168 -3.10 -17.21 -2.68
N ARG A 169 -3.96 -18.12 -2.25
CA ARG A 169 -5.37 -18.20 -2.65
C ARG A 169 -6.24 -17.19 -1.90
N GLU A 170 -5.78 -16.77 -0.72
CA GLU A 170 -6.50 -15.85 0.17
C GLU A 170 -5.97 -14.45 0.01
N THR A 171 -6.87 -13.47 -0.10
CA THR A 171 -6.52 -12.05 -0.10
C THR A 171 -6.22 -11.65 1.34
N PRO A 172 -5.02 -11.13 1.64
CA PRO A 172 -4.71 -10.68 2.99
C PRO A 172 -5.53 -9.44 3.35
N PRO A 173 -5.71 -9.17 4.66
CA PRO A 173 -6.42 -7.97 5.12
C PRO A 173 -5.81 -6.65 4.64
N LEU A 174 -4.48 -6.62 4.47
CA LEU A 174 -3.75 -5.55 3.78
C LEU A 174 -2.99 -6.14 2.60
N LEU A 175 -3.31 -5.69 1.41
CA LEU A 175 -2.61 -6.07 0.18
C LEU A 175 -1.69 -4.93 -0.26
N THR A 176 -0.44 -5.25 -0.61
CA THR A 176 0.47 -4.32 -1.29
C THR A 176 0.92 -4.88 -2.63
N TRP A 177 1.04 -4.02 -3.62
CA TRP A 177 1.61 -4.39 -4.92
C TRP A 177 2.19 -3.19 -5.63
N VAL A 178 3.03 -3.46 -6.62
CA VAL A 178 3.62 -2.44 -7.49
C VAL A 178 3.17 -2.68 -8.90
N THR A 179 2.90 -1.62 -9.64
CA THR A 179 2.54 -1.65 -11.05
C THR A 179 3.54 -0.84 -11.88
N GLU A 180 3.66 -1.22 -13.14
CA GLU A 180 4.35 -0.45 -14.17
C GLU A 180 3.44 -0.39 -15.39
N GLN A 181 3.02 0.81 -15.76
CA GLN A 181 2.11 1.01 -16.88
C GLN A 181 2.81 0.72 -18.21
N ASP A 182 2.13 0.01 -19.09
CA ASP A 182 2.65 -0.28 -20.45
C ASP A 182 2.55 0.97 -21.34
N ALA A 183 3.62 1.25 -22.08
CA ALA A 183 3.68 2.40 -22.97
C ALA A 183 2.62 2.30 -24.09
N SER A 184 2.41 1.10 -24.62
CA SER A 184 1.44 0.88 -25.70
C SER A 184 -0.01 1.14 -25.27
N PHE A 185 -0.33 0.97 -23.98
CA PHE A 185 -1.64 1.32 -23.44
C PHE A 185 -1.87 2.83 -23.48
N ARG A 186 -0.87 3.62 -23.07
CA ARG A 186 -0.96 5.08 -23.11
C ARG A 186 -1.19 5.58 -24.54
N ASP A 187 -0.40 5.03 -25.48
CA ASP A 187 -0.50 5.38 -26.89
C ASP A 187 -1.86 5.02 -27.48
N ALA A 188 -2.40 3.84 -27.12
CA ALA A 188 -3.68 3.35 -27.63
C ALA A 188 -4.88 4.20 -27.15
N LEU A 189 -4.79 4.78 -25.94
CA LEU A 189 -5.87 5.58 -25.35
C LEU A 189 -5.64 7.09 -25.41
N GLY A 190 -4.49 7.54 -25.93
CA GLY A 190 -4.15 8.96 -26.05
C GLY A 190 -3.81 9.62 -24.69
N TYR A 191 -3.48 8.83 -23.65
CA TYR A 191 -3.09 9.36 -22.36
C TYR A 191 -1.72 10.02 -22.43
N ARG A 192 -1.64 11.27 -21.97
CA ARG A 192 -0.39 12.03 -21.94
C ARG A 192 0.36 11.91 -20.63
N SER A 193 -0.31 11.47 -19.56
CA SER A 193 0.30 11.34 -18.23
C SER A 193 0.90 9.95 -18.02
N SER A 194 2.13 9.92 -17.50
CA SER A 194 2.83 8.67 -17.13
C SER A 194 2.37 8.12 -15.76
N HIS A 195 1.40 8.75 -15.10
CA HIS A 195 1.23 8.65 -13.67
C HIS A 195 -0.04 7.95 -13.20
N GLN A 196 -0.96 7.60 -14.09
CA GLN A 196 -2.26 7.08 -13.69
C GLN A 196 -2.46 5.65 -14.15
N THR A 197 -2.63 4.75 -13.20
CA THR A 197 -3.18 3.41 -13.42
C THR A 197 -4.64 3.33 -12.94
N THR A 198 -5.29 4.47 -12.82
CA THR A 198 -6.73 4.54 -12.56
C THR A 198 -7.48 3.73 -13.64
N PRO A 199 -8.47 2.92 -13.28
CA PRO A 199 -9.24 2.16 -14.26
C PRO A 199 -9.77 3.09 -15.36
N PRO A 200 -9.62 2.76 -16.65
CA PRO A 200 -9.95 3.65 -17.78
C PRO A 200 -11.37 4.22 -17.76
N GLY A 201 -12.33 3.47 -17.21
CA GLY A 201 -13.71 3.92 -17.09
C GLY A 201 -13.90 5.05 -16.08
N VAL A 202 -13.08 5.10 -15.03
CA VAL A 202 -13.12 6.13 -14.00
C VAL A 202 -12.49 7.41 -14.51
N GLU A 203 -11.36 7.30 -15.20
CA GLU A 203 -10.67 8.43 -15.82
C GLU A 203 -11.53 9.08 -16.93
N ALA A 204 -12.18 8.27 -17.76
CA ALA A 204 -13.07 8.78 -18.80
C ALA A 204 -14.28 9.52 -18.22
N ALA A 205 -14.87 9.04 -17.13
CA ALA A 205 -15.96 9.73 -16.45
C ALA A 205 -15.50 11.04 -15.78
N ALA A 206 -14.34 11.05 -15.17
CA ALA A 206 -13.75 12.25 -14.55
C ALA A 206 -13.28 13.29 -15.59
N THR A 207 -12.70 12.84 -16.71
CA THR A 207 -12.19 13.76 -17.76
C THR A 207 -13.30 14.34 -18.64
N ALA A 208 -14.43 13.65 -18.81
CA ALA A 208 -15.57 14.18 -19.57
C ALA A 208 -16.26 15.35 -18.85
N GLN A 209 -16.19 15.38 -17.53
CA GLN A 209 -16.88 16.38 -16.71
C GLN A 209 -16.03 17.62 -16.42
N ASP A 210 -14.68 17.64 -16.72
CA ASP A 210 -13.83 18.41 -15.83
C ASP A 210 -12.59 19.12 -16.39
N LYS A 211 -12.56 19.54 -17.62
CA LYS A 211 -11.45 20.38 -18.08
C LYS A 211 -11.49 21.84 -17.59
N THR A 212 -12.61 22.27 -17.05
CA THR A 212 -12.85 23.66 -16.63
C THR A 212 -13.02 23.87 -15.13
N GLU A 213 -13.34 22.82 -14.37
CA GLU A 213 -13.60 22.91 -12.93
C GLU A 213 -12.50 22.27 -12.04
N SER A 214 -11.50 21.61 -12.61
CA SER A 214 -10.50 20.83 -11.85
C SER A 214 -9.60 21.73 -10.96
N ASP A 215 -9.47 23.00 -11.25
CA ASP A 215 -8.58 23.92 -10.55
C ASP A 215 -9.11 24.37 -9.17
N MET A 216 -10.30 23.98 -8.79
CA MET A 216 -10.95 24.46 -7.54
C MET A 216 -11.19 23.36 -6.50
N ARG A 217 -10.78 22.12 -6.73
CA ARG A 217 -10.96 21.04 -5.73
C ARG A 217 -9.88 21.10 -4.67
N LEU A 218 -10.28 20.76 -3.44
CA LEU A 218 -9.38 20.85 -2.28
C LEU A 218 -8.31 19.77 -2.28
N LEU A 219 -8.65 18.51 -2.60
CA LEU A 219 -7.70 17.41 -2.55
C LEU A 219 -6.66 17.55 -3.65
N ARG A 220 -5.41 17.79 -3.27
CA ARG A 220 -4.28 17.70 -4.19
C ARG A 220 -3.80 16.27 -4.32
N ASP A 221 -3.32 15.67 -3.23
CA ASP A 221 -2.81 14.31 -3.22
C ASP A 221 -2.84 13.66 -1.84
N ILE A 222 -2.74 12.34 -1.80
CA ILE A 222 -2.50 11.57 -0.59
C ILE A 222 -1.00 11.52 -0.35
N THR A 223 -0.55 11.99 0.80
CA THR A 223 0.87 12.11 1.16
C THR A 223 1.31 11.09 2.22
N GLY A 224 0.37 10.41 2.84
CA GLY A 224 0.71 9.39 3.85
C GLY A 224 -0.48 8.54 4.25
N VAL A 225 -0.15 7.43 4.91
CA VAL A 225 -1.11 6.50 5.48
C VAL A 225 -0.67 6.08 6.88
N THR A 226 -1.62 5.98 7.80
CA THR A 226 -1.39 5.29 9.08
C THR A 226 -2.10 3.95 9.04
N LEU A 227 -1.33 2.91 9.27
CA LEU A 227 -1.79 1.52 9.32
C LEU A 227 -1.88 1.04 10.76
N VAL A 228 -2.78 0.10 11.02
CA VAL A 228 -2.82 -0.69 12.25
C VAL A 228 -2.67 -2.15 11.86
N LEU A 229 -1.56 -2.76 12.28
CA LEU A 229 -1.14 -4.08 11.83
C LEU A 229 -0.78 -4.97 13.02
N THR A 230 -0.81 -6.28 12.81
CA THR A 230 -0.11 -7.23 13.69
C THR A 230 1.39 -7.18 13.45
N GLU A 231 2.19 -7.72 14.38
CA GLU A 231 3.65 -7.84 14.21
C GLU A 231 4.03 -8.58 12.91
N ALA A 232 3.35 -9.67 12.61
CA ALA A 232 3.62 -10.46 11.40
C ALA A 232 3.31 -9.69 10.11
N GLU A 233 2.24 -8.89 10.11
CA GLU A 233 1.91 -8.02 8.97
C GLU A 233 2.94 -6.89 8.82
N LEU A 234 3.45 -6.32 9.95
CA LEU A 234 4.52 -5.32 9.94
C LEU A 234 5.82 -5.88 9.36
N ASP A 235 6.25 -7.07 9.79
CA ASP A 235 7.49 -7.68 9.29
C ASP A 235 7.45 -7.89 7.78
N ARG A 236 6.30 -8.34 7.26
CA ARG A 236 6.09 -8.50 5.83
C ARG A 236 6.11 -7.16 5.10
N LEU A 237 5.35 -6.19 5.58
CA LEU A 237 5.30 -4.84 5.00
C LEU A 237 6.70 -4.19 5.00
N ALA A 238 7.47 -4.37 6.06
CA ALA A 238 8.84 -3.85 6.16
C ALA A 238 9.75 -4.44 5.07
N ALA A 239 9.63 -5.74 4.79
CA ALA A 239 10.38 -6.38 3.71
C ALA A 239 9.97 -5.84 2.33
N GLU A 240 8.66 -5.62 2.11
CA GLU A 240 8.10 -5.06 0.88
C GLU A 240 8.56 -3.61 0.66
N LEU A 241 8.33 -2.73 1.64
CA LEU A 241 8.69 -1.32 1.54
C LEU A 241 10.20 -1.12 1.39
N SER A 242 11.01 -1.95 2.06
CA SER A 242 12.47 -1.94 1.85
C SER A 242 12.85 -2.34 0.42
N ALA A 243 12.14 -3.28 -0.21
CA ALA A 243 12.35 -3.63 -1.61
C ALA A 243 11.92 -2.51 -2.58
N TYR A 244 11.00 -1.66 -2.15
CA TYR A 244 10.52 -0.48 -2.88
C TYR A 244 11.38 0.78 -2.66
N GLY A 245 12.43 0.68 -1.84
CA GLY A 245 13.36 1.79 -1.58
C GLY A 245 12.97 2.71 -0.42
N TYR A 246 11.97 2.32 0.39
CA TYR A 246 11.60 3.07 1.60
C TYR A 246 12.62 2.87 2.71
N THR A 247 12.84 3.92 3.50
CA THR A 247 13.68 3.87 4.71
C THR A 247 12.81 3.70 5.95
N ARG A 248 13.21 2.77 6.83
CA ARG A 248 12.52 2.52 8.10
C ARG A 248 13.08 3.42 9.20
N GLY A 249 12.20 4.03 9.98
CA GLY A 249 12.49 4.84 11.15
C GLY A 249 11.46 4.61 12.26
N GLN A 250 11.49 5.47 13.28
CA GLN A 250 10.58 5.45 14.42
C GLN A 250 10.12 6.88 14.77
N ALA A 251 8.85 7.04 15.09
CA ALA A 251 8.29 8.29 15.59
C ALA A 251 7.35 7.99 16.77
N GLY A 252 7.87 8.16 18.00
CA GLY A 252 7.17 7.70 19.20
C GLY A 252 6.98 6.18 19.17
N GLU A 253 5.74 5.72 19.30
CA GLU A 253 5.37 4.30 19.25
C GLU A 253 5.15 3.80 17.81
N LEU A 254 5.16 4.68 16.82
CA LEU A 254 4.90 4.31 15.43
C LEU A 254 6.19 3.92 14.71
N THR A 255 6.18 2.79 14.02
CA THR A 255 7.18 2.51 12.98
C THR A 255 6.84 3.35 11.75
N VAL A 256 7.82 4.03 11.19
CA VAL A 256 7.66 4.94 10.04
C VAL A 256 8.49 4.44 8.87
N PHE A 257 7.90 4.41 7.70
CA PHE A 257 8.61 4.16 6.45
C PHE A 257 8.47 5.39 5.56
N SER A 258 9.60 6.02 5.24
CA SER A 258 9.65 7.23 4.43
C SER A 258 10.09 6.91 3.01
N GLY A 259 9.25 7.25 2.06
CA GLY A 259 9.53 7.28 0.62
C GLY A 259 9.70 8.71 0.11
N PRO A 260 9.89 8.93 -1.19
CA PRO A 260 10.11 10.25 -1.76
C PRO A 260 8.96 11.23 -1.54
N GLU A 261 7.72 10.77 -1.66
CA GLU A 261 6.51 11.62 -1.66
C GLU A 261 5.39 11.06 -0.77
N PHE A 262 5.62 9.90 -0.18
CA PHE A 262 4.60 9.18 0.58
C PHE A 262 5.19 8.52 1.82
N GLU A 263 4.52 8.69 2.95
CA GLU A 263 4.92 8.13 4.23
C GLU A 263 3.94 7.07 4.71
N VAL A 264 4.45 5.95 5.20
CA VAL A 264 3.67 4.88 5.82
C VAL A 264 4.01 4.82 7.30
N ARG A 265 3.03 5.05 8.17
CA ARG A 265 3.12 4.93 9.63
C ARG A 265 2.41 3.68 10.08
N VAL A 266 2.98 2.94 11.00
CA VAL A 266 2.40 1.69 11.48
C VAL A 266 2.32 1.69 12.99
N ALA A 267 1.11 1.51 13.51
CA ALA A 267 0.83 1.15 14.90
C ALA A 267 0.59 -0.35 14.99
N ILE A 268 0.98 -0.98 16.10
CA ILE A 268 0.76 -2.40 16.34
C ILE A 268 -0.52 -2.63 17.14
N SER A 269 -1.30 -3.63 16.73
CA SER A 269 -2.45 -4.14 17.45
C SER A 269 -2.62 -5.63 17.19
N ASP A 270 -3.00 -6.38 18.20
CA ASP A 270 -3.28 -7.82 18.05
C ASP A 270 -4.60 -8.07 17.29
N VAL A 271 -5.52 -7.12 17.33
CA VAL A 271 -6.84 -7.22 16.68
C VAL A 271 -7.16 -5.91 15.95
N PRO A 272 -6.51 -5.65 14.78
CA PRO A 272 -6.80 -4.45 14.01
C PRO A 272 -8.16 -4.58 13.30
N GLU A 273 -9.09 -3.65 13.58
CA GLU A 273 -10.40 -3.59 12.90
C GLU A 273 -10.26 -3.05 11.47
N TYR A 274 -9.53 -1.93 11.33
CA TYR A 274 -9.23 -1.28 10.05
C TYR A 274 -7.73 -1.28 9.83
N ARG A 275 -7.24 -1.89 8.72
CA ARG A 275 -5.82 -1.88 8.37
C ARG A 275 -5.34 -0.49 7.98
N ILE A 276 -6.16 0.26 7.25
CA ILE A 276 -5.93 1.67 6.95
C ILE A 276 -6.71 2.51 7.97
N ARG A 277 -5.98 3.09 8.91
CA ARG A 277 -6.54 3.88 10.01
C ARG A 277 -6.75 5.33 9.63
N SER A 278 -5.82 5.93 8.90
CA SER A 278 -5.97 7.29 8.41
C SER A 278 -5.16 7.54 7.16
N LEU A 279 -5.59 8.57 6.42
CA LEU A 279 -4.89 9.12 5.27
C LEU A 279 -4.48 10.55 5.58
N SER A 280 -3.24 10.90 5.25
CA SER A 280 -2.76 12.29 5.23
C SER A 280 -2.93 12.83 3.83
N CYS A 281 -3.57 13.97 3.69
CA CYS A 281 -3.89 14.60 2.41
C CYS A 281 -3.21 15.98 2.34
N ALA A 282 -2.62 16.29 1.19
CA ALA A 282 -2.25 17.64 0.83
C ALA A 282 -3.44 18.29 0.10
N LEU A 283 -3.68 19.57 0.39
CA LEU A 283 -4.75 20.35 -0.23
C LEU A 283 -4.17 21.38 -1.20
N THR A 284 -4.99 21.86 -2.13
CA THR A 284 -4.60 22.85 -3.16
C THR A 284 -4.45 24.26 -2.62
N GLY A 285 -5.02 24.55 -1.44
CA GLY A 285 -4.98 25.86 -0.82
C GLY A 285 -5.21 25.81 0.68
N GLU A 286 -4.90 26.91 1.34
CA GLU A 286 -5.17 27.09 2.76
C GLU A 286 -6.66 27.34 3.00
N LEU A 287 -7.18 26.81 4.08
CA LEU A 287 -8.53 27.04 4.53
C LEU A 287 -8.54 28.19 5.54
N SER A 288 -9.50 29.06 5.42
CA SER A 288 -9.64 30.19 6.37
C SER A 288 -10.08 29.74 7.76
N VAL A 289 -10.68 28.56 7.87
CA VAL A 289 -11.16 27.98 9.14
C VAL A 289 -11.02 26.47 9.08
N PRO A 290 -10.47 25.82 10.13
CA PRO A 290 -10.47 24.37 10.24
C PRO A 290 -11.90 23.82 10.21
N ALA A 291 -12.10 22.69 9.55
CA ALA A 291 -13.40 22.03 9.48
C ALA A 291 -13.26 20.54 9.76
N GLN A 292 -14.29 19.97 10.36
CA GLN A 292 -14.39 18.53 10.59
C GLN A 292 -15.71 18.05 10.01
N ILE A 293 -15.65 17.01 9.20
CA ILE A 293 -16.80 16.41 8.53
C ILE A 293 -16.85 14.93 8.93
N GLU A 294 -17.98 14.51 9.42
CA GLU A 294 -18.22 13.12 9.80
C GLU A 294 -19.02 12.42 8.70
N PHE A 295 -18.62 11.19 8.37
CA PHE A 295 -19.30 10.32 7.42
C PHE A 295 -19.71 9.03 8.10
N GLY A 296 -21.02 8.78 8.17
CA GLY A 296 -21.53 7.65 8.91
C GLY A 296 -21.06 7.67 10.37
N GLY A 297 -20.86 6.50 10.95
CA GLY A 297 -20.36 6.38 12.33
C GLY A 297 -18.84 6.22 12.45
N LYS A 298 -18.14 5.94 11.33
CA LYS A 298 -16.78 5.42 11.36
C LYS A 298 -15.76 6.18 10.52
N ALA A 299 -16.11 7.31 9.91
CA ALA A 299 -15.11 8.11 9.20
C ALA A 299 -15.23 9.59 9.55
N THR A 300 -14.07 10.25 9.65
CA THR A 300 -13.96 11.67 9.95
C THR A 300 -12.87 12.30 9.10
N LEU A 301 -13.21 13.34 8.35
CA LEU A 301 -12.27 14.16 7.60
C LEU A 301 -12.05 15.47 8.36
N ALA A 302 -10.83 15.68 8.84
CA ALA A 302 -10.40 16.90 9.52
C ALA A 302 -9.54 17.72 8.56
N LEU A 303 -10.01 18.93 8.25
CA LEU A 303 -9.33 19.91 7.40
C LEU A 303 -8.60 20.91 8.29
N THR A 304 -7.35 21.23 7.99
CA THR A 304 -6.52 22.17 8.76
C THR A 304 -6.19 23.42 7.98
N GLU A 305 -5.80 24.49 8.70
CA GLU A 305 -5.41 25.77 8.09
C GLU A 305 -4.15 25.68 7.21
N ASN A 306 -3.31 24.62 7.41
CA ASN A 306 -2.01 24.49 6.73
C ASN A 306 -2.12 23.72 5.40
N ALA A 307 -3.18 23.88 4.64
CA ALA A 307 -3.40 23.18 3.37
C ALA A 307 -3.23 21.63 3.49
N ALA A 308 -3.69 21.08 4.60
CA ALA A 308 -3.62 19.65 4.87
C ALA A 308 -4.95 19.12 5.42
N ALA A 309 -5.18 17.84 5.24
CA ALA A 309 -6.29 17.14 5.85
C ALA A 309 -5.85 15.77 6.38
N THR A 310 -6.57 15.29 7.38
CA THR A 310 -6.45 13.92 7.88
C THR A 310 -7.81 13.26 7.78
N TRP A 311 -7.86 12.13 7.09
CA TRP A 311 -9.07 11.32 7.01
C TRP A 311 -8.89 10.06 7.83
N THR A 312 -9.71 9.89 8.86
CA THR A 312 -9.63 8.79 9.82
C THR A 312 -10.79 7.81 9.61
N PHE A 313 -10.52 6.52 9.72
CA PHE A 313 -11.48 5.42 9.55
C PHE A 313 -11.51 4.51 10.77
N GLY A 314 -12.64 3.77 10.95
CA GLY A 314 -12.89 2.90 12.09
C GLY A 314 -13.47 3.65 13.29
N ALA A 315 -13.55 3.01 14.45
CA ALA A 315 -14.12 3.62 15.65
C ALA A 315 -13.46 4.99 15.94
N LYS A 316 -14.29 5.98 16.31
CA LYS A 316 -13.79 7.29 16.75
C LYS A 316 -12.69 7.07 17.81
N PRO A 317 -11.57 7.79 17.75
CA PRO A 317 -10.64 7.78 18.86
C PRO A 317 -11.46 8.19 20.09
N GLN A 318 -11.53 7.30 21.10
CA GLN A 318 -12.02 7.72 22.40
C GLN A 318 -11.21 8.97 22.74
N GLN A 319 -11.88 10.09 22.95
CA GLN A 319 -11.23 11.27 23.51
C GLN A 319 -10.55 10.76 24.78
N LEU A 320 -9.22 10.62 24.72
CA LEU A 320 -8.43 10.41 25.92
C LEU A 320 -8.80 11.55 26.81
N ALA A 321 -9.60 11.25 27.84
CA ALA A 321 -10.00 12.19 28.84
C ALA A 321 -8.71 12.89 29.29
N ARG A 322 -8.61 14.19 29.02
CA ARG A 322 -7.60 15.03 29.64
C ARG A 322 -7.97 15.10 31.12
N ASN A 323 -7.36 14.20 31.90
CA ASN A 323 -7.27 14.35 33.34
C ASN A 323 -6.08 15.26 33.66
#